data_af7631c40629932c4c03138bcf35ea1a
#
_entry.id   af7631c40629932c4c03138bcf35ea1a
#
_cell.length_a   1.000
_cell.length_b   1.000
_cell.length_c   1.000
_cell.angle_alpha   90.00
_cell.angle_beta   90.00
_cell.angle_gamma   90.00
#
_symmetry.space_group_name_H-M   'P 1'
#
loop_
_entity.id
_entity.type
_entity.pdbx_description
1 polymer ?
#
loop_
_entity_poly.entity_id
_entity_poly.type
_entity_poly.pdbx_seq_one_letter_code
_entity_poly.pdbx_strand_id
1 'polypeptide(L)'
;MSENSKPKIGFIGLGLMGSAMVERLQDCGYHVTVVANRNRAPIEAAVERGAAEASSPGEVASVSDIVMLCVDTSDVVEAIMLGETGVIAHLKPGAVVIDFGTSIPTSTLKLAELVEAQGASMMDAPLGKTPAQAKLGLLNIMAAGSDEDFARVESVLNDLAENLFHVGPLGTGHKLKLLNNFIAQTYIAAVAQAFALGDEIGVPRAVLNDVVASGPVGSGLMNFVAAYALDGDPSMLAFSVANARKDVGYFVRMAEDAGFDSAIGEATATTLAKAIDAGFGERNVPEVVDYFSSKLTG
;
A
#
# COMPACT_ATOMS: atom_id res chain seq x y z
N MET A 1 -15.72 5.53 -36.93
CA MET A 1 -15.62 5.65 -35.48
C MET A 1 -14.73 4.49 -35.03
N SER A 2 -13.47 4.73 -34.74
CA SER A 2 -12.58 3.68 -34.18
C SER A 2 -13.15 3.29 -32.82
N GLU A 3 -13.49 2.01 -32.64
CA GLU A 3 -13.70 1.45 -31.33
C GLU A 3 -12.52 1.89 -30.46
N ASN A 4 -12.80 2.64 -29.38
CA ASN A 4 -11.80 3.09 -28.43
C ASN A 4 -11.29 1.83 -27.73
N SER A 5 -10.26 1.19 -28.26
CA SER A 5 -9.68 0.00 -27.66
C SER A 5 -9.14 0.37 -26.29
N LYS A 6 -9.47 -0.41 -25.26
CA LYS A 6 -8.95 -0.23 -23.91
C LYS A 6 -7.41 -0.17 -23.93
N PRO A 7 -6.77 0.65 -23.06
CA PRO A 7 -5.32 0.70 -22.98
C PRO A 7 -4.75 -0.65 -22.58
N LYS A 8 -3.55 -0.96 -23.04
CA LYS A 8 -2.78 -2.14 -22.64
C LYS A 8 -2.14 -1.87 -21.29
N ILE A 9 -2.37 -2.73 -20.33
CA ILE A 9 -1.89 -2.61 -18.97
C ILE A 9 -0.68 -3.51 -18.75
N GLY A 10 0.44 -2.96 -18.30
CA GLY A 10 1.52 -3.71 -17.70
C GLY A 10 1.38 -3.71 -16.19
N PHE A 11 1.46 -4.85 -15.54
CA PHE A 11 1.32 -4.93 -14.09
C PHE A 11 2.50 -5.65 -13.46
N ILE A 12 3.20 -4.99 -12.53
CA ILE A 12 4.39 -5.49 -11.85
C ILE A 12 4.14 -5.52 -10.35
N GLY A 13 4.29 -6.69 -9.74
CA GLY A 13 4.04 -6.90 -8.33
C GLY A 13 2.70 -7.58 -8.04
N LEU A 14 2.64 -8.90 -8.27
CA LEU A 14 1.47 -9.74 -7.99
C LEU A 14 1.51 -10.34 -6.57
N GLY A 15 1.65 -9.48 -5.56
CA GLY A 15 1.37 -9.80 -4.17
C GLY A 15 -0.14 -9.95 -3.92
N LEU A 16 -0.58 -9.96 -2.66
CA LEU A 16 -2.01 -10.09 -2.32
C LEU A 16 -2.87 -9.00 -3.00
N MET A 17 -2.42 -7.75 -2.92
CA MET A 17 -3.15 -6.61 -3.49
C MET A 17 -3.06 -6.60 -5.02
N GLY A 18 -1.84 -6.72 -5.58
CA GLY A 18 -1.63 -6.67 -7.03
C GLY A 18 -2.34 -7.80 -7.77
N SER A 19 -2.37 -9.02 -7.23
CA SER A 19 -3.13 -10.14 -7.81
C SER A 19 -4.62 -9.85 -7.87
N ALA A 20 -5.18 -9.26 -6.82
CA ALA A 20 -6.60 -8.89 -6.76
C ALA A 20 -6.94 -7.78 -7.78
N MET A 21 -6.04 -6.81 -7.96
CA MET A 21 -6.20 -5.74 -8.95
C MET A 21 -6.11 -6.28 -10.38
N VAL A 22 -5.15 -7.19 -10.66
CA VAL A 22 -5.02 -7.84 -11.98
C VAL A 22 -6.28 -8.65 -12.32
N GLU A 23 -6.80 -9.43 -11.36
CA GLU A 23 -8.05 -10.17 -11.53
C GLU A 23 -9.20 -9.23 -11.92
N ARG A 24 -9.34 -8.11 -11.19
CA ARG A 24 -10.37 -7.10 -11.48
C ARG A 24 -10.20 -6.45 -12.86
N LEU A 25 -8.98 -6.09 -13.24
CA LEU A 25 -8.70 -5.53 -14.58
C LEU A 25 -9.07 -6.51 -15.70
N GLN A 26 -8.78 -7.80 -15.52
CA GLN A 26 -9.18 -8.84 -16.47
C GLN A 26 -10.70 -8.98 -16.53
N ASP A 27 -11.43 -8.93 -15.40
CA ASP A 27 -12.89 -8.95 -15.37
C ASP A 27 -13.50 -7.73 -16.08
N CYS A 28 -12.84 -6.59 -16.02
CA CYS A 28 -13.19 -5.40 -16.78
C CYS A 28 -12.76 -5.46 -18.25
N GLY A 29 -12.13 -6.55 -18.72
CA GLY A 29 -11.76 -6.77 -20.12
C GLY A 29 -10.52 -6.01 -20.58
N TYR A 30 -9.58 -5.70 -19.69
CA TYR A 30 -8.27 -5.14 -20.05
C TYR A 30 -7.31 -6.24 -20.48
N HIS A 31 -6.48 -5.94 -21.48
CA HIS A 31 -5.32 -6.77 -21.80
C HIS A 31 -4.18 -6.46 -20.81
N VAL A 32 -3.84 -7.44 -19.98
CA VAL A 32 -2.83 -7.29 -18.95
C VAL A 32 -1.59 -8.11 -19.31
N THR A 33 -0.39 -7.49 -19.20
CA THR A 33 0.91 -8.16 -19.26
C THR A 33 1.53 -8.14 -17.88
N VAL A 34 1.97 -9.29 -17.39
CA VAL A 34 2.56 -9.46 -16.06
C VAL A 34 3.98 -9.98 -16.15
N VAL A 35 4.75 -9.85 -15.09
CA VAL A 35 6.11 -10.42 -14.99
C VAL A 35 6.27 -11.19 -13.69
N ALA A 36 6.90 -12.35 -13.78
CA ALA A 36 7.19 -13.18 -12.61
C ALA A 36 8.29 -12.58 -11.73
N ASN A 37 8.13 -12.78 -10.42
CA ASN A 37 9.17 -12.63 -9.43
C ASN A 37 9.39 -14.01 -8.75
N ARG A 38 9.61 -14.05 -7.45
CA ARG A 38 9.91 -15.29 -6.69
C ARG A 38 8.75 -16.28 -6.66
N ASN A 39 7.53 -15.80 -6.48
CA ASN A 39 6.33 -16.64 -6.42
C ASN A 39 5.66 -16.67 -7.81
N ARG A 40 5.56 -17.85 -8.39
CA ARG A 40 4.95 -18.04 -9.71
C ARG A 40 3.43 -18.25 -9.68
N ALA A 41 2.89 -18.75 -8.58
CA ALA A 41 1.47 -19.09 -8.53
C ALA A 41 0.51 -17.94 -8.90
N PRO A 42 0.72 -16.67 -8.45
CA PRO A 42 -0.11 -15.55 -8.88
C PRO A 42 0.01 -15.24 -10.38
N ILE A 43 1.19 -15.46 -10.96
CA ILE A 43 1.43 -15.24 -12.40
C ILE A 43 0.69 -16.29 -13.20
N GLU A 44 0.83 -17.57 -12.85
CA GLU A 44 0.15 -18.69 -13.49
C GLU A 44 -1.36 -18.49 -13.46
N ALA A 45 -1.93 -18.09 -12.32
CA ALA A 45 -3.35 -17.77 -12.21
C ALA A 45 -3.77 -16.61 -13.13
N ALA A 46 -2.96 -15.56 -13.25
CA ALA A 46 -3.24 -14.43 -14.13
C ALA A 46 -3.17 -14.87 -15.62
N VAL A 47 -2.20 -15.70 -15.99
CA VAL A 47 -2.01 -16.22 -17.34
C VAL A 47 -3.16 -17.16 -17.72
N GLU A 48 -3.61 -18.05 -16.83
CA GLU A 48 -4.79 -18.89 -17.04
C GLU A 48 -6.06 -18.08 -17.34
N ARG A 49 -6.14 -16.85 -16.80
CA ARG A 49 -7.21 -15.89 -17.06
C ARG A 49 -6.97 -15.01 -18.31
N GLY A 50 -5.87 -15.23 -19.03
CA GLY A 50 -5.58 -14.56 -20.30
C GLY A 50 -4.58 -13.40 -20.23
N ALA A 51 -3.84 -13.22 -19.12
CA ALA A 51 -2.70 -12.30 -19.10
C ALA A 51 -1.55 -12.83 -19.97
N ALA A 52 -0.79 -11.92 -20.58
CA ALA A 52 0.50 -12.25 -21.17
C ALA A 52 1.59 -12.24 -20.10
N GLU A 53 2.55 -13.15 -20.19
CA GLU A 53 3.72 -13.13 -19.32
C GLU A 53 4.91 -12.54 -20.08
N ALA A 54 5.60 -11.57 -19.47
CA ALA A 54 6.84 -10.99 -19.96
C ALA A 54 8.05 -11.55 -19.18
N SER A 55 9.22 -11.49 -19.79
CA SER A 55 10.48 -12.01 -19.22
C SER A 55 11.16 -11.00 -18.27
N SER A 56 10.81 -9.71 -18.35
CA SER A 56 11.41 -8.64 -17.57
C SER A 56 10.44 -7.46 -17.37
N PRO A 57 10.68 -6.59 -16.35
CA PRO A 57 9.96 -5.32 -16.19
C PRO A 57 10.02 -4.43 -17.44
N GLY A 58 11.15 -4.38 -18.12
CA GLY A 58 11.33 -3.63 -19.36
C GLY A 58 10.47 -4.18 -20.50
N GLU A 59 10.33 -5.49 -20.63
CA GLU A 59 9.43 -6.07 -21.62
C GLU A 59 7.97 -5.71 -21.32
N VAL A 60 7.54 -5.72 -20.04
CA VAL A 60 6.22 -5.23 -19.63
C VAL A 60 6.03 -3.78 -20.11
N ALA A 61 7.01 -2.90 -19.86
CA ALA A 61 6.91 -1.50 -20.24
C ALA A 61 6.82 -1.31 -21.76
N SER A 62 7.60 -2.08 -22.53
CA SER A 62 7.67 -1.95 -23.98
C SER A 62 6.37 -2.25 -24.73
N VAL A 63 5.46 -3.01 -24.11
CA VAL A 63 4.17 -3.42 -24.72
C VAL A 63 2.96 -2.71 -24.13
N SER A 64 3.13 -1.94 -23.06
CA SER A 64 2.05 -1.33 -22.28
C SER A 64 1.86 0.16 -22.57
N ASP A 65 0.65 0.65 -22.43
CA ASP A 65 0.30 2.07 -22.48
C ASP A 65 0.26 2.66 -21.06
N ILE A 66 -0.08 1.81 -20.07
CA ILE A 66 -0.06 2.12 -18.64
C ILE A 66 0.73 1.02 -17.93
N VAL A 67 1.76 1.41 -17.16
CA VAL A 67 2.56 0.50 -16.34
C VAL A 67 2.20 0.70 -14.87
N MET A 68 1.67 -0.33 -14.22
CA MET A 68 1.21 -0.32 -12.84
C MET A 68 2.19 -1.07 -11.94
N LEU A 69 2.62 -0.45 -10.87
CA LEU A 69 3.50 -1.03 -9.85
C LEU A 69 2.72 -1.21 -8.55
N CYS A 70 2.75 -2.39 -7.96
CA CYS A 70 2.16 -2.67 -6.65
C CYS A 70 3.10 -3.56 -5.84
N VAL A 71 4.14 -2.95 -5.28
CA VAL A 71 5.23 -3.63 -4.57
C VAL A 71 5.45 -3.03 -3.18
N ASP A 72 6.25 -3.72 -2.35
CA ASP A 72 6.26 -3.49 -0.91
C ASP A 72 7.07 -2.26 -0.46
N THR A 73 8.15 -1.90 -1.15
CA THR A 73 9.08 -0.85 -0.70
C THR A 73 9.55 0.05 -1.83
N SER A 74 9.96 1.29 -1.48
CA SER A 74 10.58 2.22 -2.44
C SER A 74 11.83 1.63 -3.09
N ASP A 75 12.67 0.90 -2.35
CA ASP A 75 13.88 0.27 -2.90
C ASP A 75 13.53 -0.77 -3.98
N VAL A 76 12.43 -1.50 -3.80
CA VAL A 76 11.94 -2.45 -4.82
C VAL A 76 11.38 -1.71 -6.03
N VAL A 77 10.67 -0.58 -5.83
CA VAL A 77 10.23 0.28 -6.94
C VAL A 77 11.45 0.78 -7.72
N GLU A 78 12.46 1.32 -7.05
CA GLU A 78 13.70 1.79 -7.69
C GLU A 78 14.39 0.67 -8.48
N ALA A 79 14.51 -0.52 -7.90
CA ALA A 79 15.13 -1.67 -8.56
C ALA A 79 14.37 -2.12 -9.82
N ILE A 80 13.04 -2.06 -9.82
CA ILE A 80 12.18 -2.38 -10.97
C ILE A 80 12.26 -1.29 -12.03
N MET A 81 12.32 -0.05 -11.62
CA MET A 81 12.32 1.09 -12.54
C MET A 81 13.67 1.30 -13.23
N LEU A 82 14.77 1.04 -12.52
CA LEU A 82 16.14 1.32 -12.97
C LEU A 82 16.80 0.08 -13.62
N GLY A 83 17.93 0.32 -14.29
CA GLY A 83 18.75 -0.73 -14.89
C GLY A 83 18.39 -1.08 -16.34
N GLU A 84 19.21 -1.95 -16.95
CA GLU A 84 19.09 -2.28 -18.38
C GLU A 84 17.81 -3.03 -18.74
N THR A 85 17.26 -3.81 -17.83
CA THR A 85 15.98 -4.54 -17.98
C THR A 85 14.84 -3.89 -17.21
N GLY A 86 15.08 -2.68 -16.67
CA GLY A 86 14.10 -1.91 -15.90
C GLY A 86 13.04 -1.24 -16.77
N VAL A 87 12.00 -0.74 -16.13
CA VAL A 87 10.86 -0.10 -16.78
C VAL A 87 11.29 1.12 -17.58
N ILE A 88 12.08 2.04 -16.98
CA ILE A 88 12.40 3.35 -17.57
C ILE A 88 13.06 3.22 -18.94
N ALA A 89 14.04 2.32 -19.07
CA ALA A 89 14.78 2.15 -20.33
C ALA A 89 13.93 1.64 -21.52
N HIS A 90 12.70 1.16 -21.24
CA HIS A 90 11.84 0.52 -22.23
C HIS A 90 10.45 1.17 -22.35
N LEU A 91 10.22 2.31 -21.68
CA LEU A 91 8.97 3.04 -21.78
C LEU A 91 8.71 3.51 -23.20
N LYS A 92 7.47 3.40 -23.63
CA LYS A 92 7.01 4.05 -24.85
C LYS A 92 6.80 5.54 -24.59
N PRO A 93 7.10 6.43 -25.56
CA PRO A 93 6.64 7.80 -25.48
C PRO A 93 5.12 7.86 -25.26
N GLY A 94 4.72 8.68 -24.31
CA GLY A 94 3.33 8.83 -23.92
C GLY A 94 2.78 7.73 -22.99
N ALA A 95 3.57 6.76 -22.52
CA ALA A 95 3.13 5.84 -21.49
C ALA A 95 2.95 6.54 -20.13
N VAL A 96 2.07 6.00 -19.27
CA VAL A 96 1.90 6.44 -17.88
C VAL A 96 2.34 5.35 -16.93
N VAL A 97 3.26 5.67 -16.02
CA VAL A 97 3.65 4.78 -14.91
C VAL A 97 2.84 5.15 -13.67
N ILE A 98 2.23 4.17 -13.00
CA ILE A 98 1.45 4.39 -11.78
C ILE A 98 2.01 3.54 -10.65
N ASP A 99 2.49 4.18 -9.56
CA ASP A 99 2.90 3.48 -8.34
C ASP A 99 1.75 3.42 -7.32
N PHE A 100 1.22 2.23 -7.12
CA PHE A 100 0.17 1.94 -6.12
C PHE A 100 0.73 1.57 -4.74
N GLY A 101 2.03 1.49 -4.60
CA GLY A 101 2.71 1.17 -3.35
C GLY A 101 2.58 2.26 -2.29
N THR A 102 3.24 2.02 -1.17
CA THR A 102 3.52 3.07 -0.17
C THR A 102 5.00 3.39 -0.28
N SER A 103 5.31 4.51 -0.94
CA SER A 103 6.68 4.88 -1.31
C SER A 103 7.13 6.19 -0.65
N ILE A 104 8.44 6.40 -0.61
CA ILE A 104 9.05 7.65 -0.15
C ILE A 104 8.83 8.72 -1.23
N PRO A 105 8.15 9.85 -0.92
CA PRO A 105 7.81 10.85 -1.93
C PRO A 105 9.00 11.43 -2.70
N THR A 106 10.15 11.61 -2.04
CA THR A 106 11.38 12.09 -2.69
C THR A 106 11.98 11.08 -3.68
N SER A 107 11.80 9.78 -3.46
CA SER A 107 12.16 8.74 -4.43
C SER A 107 11.23 8.79 -5.65
N THR A 108 9.93 8.91 -5.43
CA THR A 108 8.93 9.03 -6.50
C THR A 108 9.26 10.21 -7.44
N LEU A 109 9.57 11.38 -6.89
CA LEU A 109 9.92 12.56 -7.69
C LEU A 109 11.18 12.35 -8.52
N LYS A 110 12.21 11.70 -7.97
CA LYS A 110 13.45 11.38 -8.72
C LYS A 110 13.21 10.40 -9.87
N LEU A 111 12.38 9.40 -9.64
CA LEU A 111 12.02 8.44 -10.70
C LEU A 111 11.21 9.11 -11.80
N ALA A 112 10.33 10.04 -11.44
CA ALA A 112 9.53 10.78 -12.42
C ALA A 112 10.38 11.60 -13.38
N GLU A 113 11.45 12.27 -12.91
CA GLU A 113 12.38 13.00 -13.78
C GLU A 113 12.99 12.07 -14.86
N LEU A 114 13.32 10.84 -14.50
CA LEU A 114 13.85 9.85 -15.43
C LEU A 114 12.79 9.30 -16.39
N VAL A 115 11.54 9.16 -15.92
CA VAL A 115 10.38 8.76 -16.75
C VAL A 115 10.06 9.86 -17.78
N GLU A 116 10.03 11.12 -17.36
CA GLU A 116 9.79 12.27 -18.23
C GLU A 116 10.87 12.39 -19.32
N ALA A 117 12.13 12.08 -19.01
CA ALA A 117 13.22 12.07 -19.99
C ALA A 117 13.01 11.02 -21.10
N GLN A 118 12.14 10.01 -20.91
CA GLN A 118 11.73 9.06 -21.95
C GLN A 118 10.46 9.50 -22.71
N GLY A 119 9.93 10.70 -22.43
CA GLY A 119 8.67 11.17 -23.02
C GLY A 119 7.43 10.46 -22.47
N ALA A 120 7.51 9.89 -21.29
CA ALA A 120 6.43 9.26 -20.53
C ALA A 120 6.09 10.08 -19.28
N SER A 121 5.06 9.72 -18.54
CA SER A 121 4.68 10.40 -17.29
C SER A 121 4.55 9.42 -16.12
N MET A 122 4.63 9.94 -14.89
CA MET A 122 4.49 9.15 -13.67
C MET A 122 3.42 9.72 -12.75
N MET A 123 2.66 8.83 -12.12
CA MET A 123 1.67 9.12 -11.09
C MET A 123 1.93 8.26 -9.88
N ASP A 124 1.56 8.72 -8.71
CA ASP A 124 1.43 7.91 -7.50
C ASP A 124 -0.06 7.77 -7.13
N ALA A 125 -0.47 6.56 -6.78
CA ALA A 125 -1.87 6.24 -6.54
C ALA A 125 -2.04 5.23 -5.39
N PRO A 126 -1.48 5.49 -4.20
CA PRO A 126 -1.54 4.54 -3.10
C PRO A 126 -2.96 4.19 -2.68
N LEU A 127 -3.09 2.98 -2.14
CA LEU A 127 -4.35 2.31 -1.93
C LEU A 127 -4.80 2.35 -0.47
N GLY A 128 -6.11 2.41 -0.28
CA GLY A 128 -6.80 2.05 0.94
C GLY A 128 -7.69 0.82 0.73
N LYS A 129 -8.09 0.17 1.81
CA LYS A 129 -8.89 -1.05 1.89
C LYS A 129 -8.08 -2.35 1.63
N THR A 130 -8.77 -3.46 1.40
CA THR A 130 -8.23 -4.83 1.44
C THR A 130 -8.19 -5.49 0.06
N PRO A 131 -7.40 -6.59 -0.12
CA PRO A 131 -7.39 -7.35 -1.37
C PRO A 131 -8.78 -7.88 -1.78
N ALA A 132 -9.62 -8.26 -0.81
CA ALA A 132 -10.99 -8.72 -1.09
C ALA A 132 -11.84 -7.60 -1.75
N GLN A 133 -11.66 -6.37 -1.30
CA GLN A 133 -12.33 -5.20 -1.88
C GLN A 133 -11.71 -4.80 -3.23
N ALA A 134 -10.40 -5.01 -3.43
CA ALA A 134 -9.74 -4.79 -4.72
C ALA A 134 -10.34 -5.65 -5.85
N LYS A 135 -10.62 -6.93 -5.58
CA LYS A 135 -11.29 -7.83 -6.54
C LYS A 135 -12.66 -7.32 -6.99
N LEU A 136 -13.34 -6.59 -6.13
CA LEU A 136 -14.67 -6.05 -6.41
C LEU A 136 -14.64 -4.63 -7.02
N GLY A 137 -13.46 -4.03 -7.21
CA GLY A 137 -13.33 -2.64 -7.66
C GLY A 137 -13.76 -1.63 -6.59
N LEU A 138 -13.55 -1.93 -5.32
CA LEU A 138 -14.01 -1.13 -4.18
C LEU A 138 -12.87 -0.47 -3.41
N LEU A 139 -11.72 -0.22 -4.05
CA LEU A 139 -10.59 0.44 -3.41
C LEU A 139 -10.86 1.93 -3.13
N ASN A 140 -10.11 2.48 -2.17
CA ASN A 140 -9.89 3.91 -2.06
C ASN A 140 -8.54 4.20 -2.72
N ILE A 141 -8.51 5.05 -3.74
CA ILE A 141 -7.30 5.40 -4.49
C ILE A 141 -7.01 6.88 -4.33
N MET A 142 -5.81 7.21 -3.87
CA MET A 142 -5.33 8.60 -3.72
C MET A 142 -4.38 8.92 -4.89
N ALA A 143 -4.95 9.17 -6.07
CA ALA A 143 -4.18 9.43 -7.28
C ALA A 143 -3.61 10.85 -7.30
N ALA A 144 -2.32 10.98 -7.58
CA ALA A 144 -1.61 12.24 -7.71
C ALA A 144 -0.76 12.26 -8.99
N GLY A 145 -0.77 13.39 -9.67
CA GLY A 145 -0.11 13.63 -10.95
C GLY A 145 -0.72 14.83 -11.63
N SER A 146 -0.36 15.09 -12.89
CA SER A 146 -0.97 16.16 -13.67
C SER A 146 -2.45 15.88 -13.99
N ASP A 147 -3.26 16.94 -14.18
CA ASP A 147 -4.66 16.80 -14.61
C ASP A 147 -4.78 16.03 -15.92
N GLU A 148 -3.81 16.24 -16.84
CA GLU A 148 -3.77 15.56 -18.13
C GLU A 148 -3.56 14.05 -17.96
N ASP A 149 -2.57 13.63 -17.17
CA ASP A 149 -2.30 12.21 -16.92
C ASP A 149 -3.44 11.56 -16.15
N PHE A 150 -4.00 12.24 -15.14
CA PHE A 150 -5.16 11.75 -14.43
C PHE A 150 -6.33 11.48 -15.39
N ALA A 151 -6.68 12.43 -16.26
CA ALA A 151 -7.77 12.25 -17.21
C ALA A 151 -7.55 11.05 -18.17
N ARG A 152 -6.29 10.73 -18.51
CA ARG A 152 -5.94 9.57 -19.35
C ARG A 152 -6.14 8.23 -18.68
N VAL A 153 -5.97 8.16 -17.35
CA VAL A 153 -6.05 6.90 -16.58
C VAL A 153 -7.31 6.79 -15.73
N GLU A 154 -8.10 7.85 -15.62
CA GLU A 154 -9.28 7.95 -14.75
C GLU A 154 -10.25 6.78 -14.94
N SER A 155 -10.55 6.40 -16.20
CA SER A 155 -11.46 5.31 -16.48
C SER A 155 -10.95 3.96 -15.95
N VAL A 156 -9.64 3.70 -16.03
CA VAL A 156 -9.02 2.48 -15.52
C VAL A 156 -9.00 2.49 -13.98
N LEU A 157 -8.70 3.64 -13.38
CA LEU A 157 -8.70 3.79 -11.92
C LEU A 157 -10.10 3.65 -11.33
N ASN A 158 -11.14 4.15 -12.02
CA ASN A 158 -12.54 3.97 -11.61
C ASN A 158 -13.00 2.50 -11.66
N ASP A 159 -12.47 1.67 -12.57
CA ASP A 159 -12.75 0.24 -12.59
C ASP A 159 -12.19 -0.51 -11.36
N LEU A 160 -11.20 0.09 -10.68
CA LEU A 160 -10.56 -0.44 -9.47
C LEU A 160 -11.09 0.18 -8.17
N ALA A 161 -11.79 1.33 -8.24
CA ALA A 161 -12.09 2.16 -7.08
C ALA A 161 -13.58 2.29 -6.80
N GLU A 162 -13.94 2.31 -5.51
CA GLU A 162 -15.18 2.89 -5.00
C GLU A 162 -15.04 4.40 -4.80
N ASN A 163 -13.88 4.81 -4.29
CA ASN A 163 -13.56 6.22 -4.09
C ASN A 163 -12.22 6.54 -4.76
N LEU A 164 -12.29 7.33 -5.82
CA LEU A 164 -11.12 7.83 -6.53
C LEU A 164 -10.93 9.32 -6.20
N PHE A 165 -9.80 9.64 -5.61
CA PHE A 165 -9.45 11.03 -5.26
C PHE A 165 -8.29 11.47 -6.13
N HIS A 166 -8.46 12.55 -6.91
CA HIS A 166 -7.34 13.26 -7.50
C HIS A 166 -6.83 14.29 -6.48
N VAL A 167 -5.70 13.98 -5.84
CA VAL A 167 -5.27 14.68 -4.61
C VAL A 167 -4.20 15.75 -4.86
N GLY A 168 -3.87 16.02 -6.14
CA GLY A 168 -2.95 17.09 -6.52
C GLY A 168 -1.71 16.59 -7.28
N PRO A 169 -0.61 17.36 -7.26
CA PRO A 169 0.60 17.02 -8.02
C PRO A 169 1.27 15.75 -7.51
N LEU A 170 2.09 15.15 -8.37
CA LEU A 170 2.87 13.93 -8.10
C LEU A 170 3.55 13.97 -6.72
N GLY A 171 3.50 12.85 -6.02
CA GLY A 171 3.99 12.66 -4.66
C GLY A 171 2.99 13.01 -3.57
N THR A 172 1.87 13.69 -3.89
CA THR A 172 0.84 14.04 -2.91
C THR A 172 0.08 12.80 -2.40
N GLY A 173 -0.16 11.82 -3.25
CA GLY A 173 -0.78 10.55 -2.86
C GLY A 173 0.05 9.82 -1.82
N HIS A 174 1.36 9.62 -2.08
CA HIS A 174 2.28 9.00 -1.12
C HIS A 174 2.37 9.78 0.18
N LYS A 175 2.44 11.13 0.14
CA LYS A 175 2.40 11.96 1.35
C LYS A 175 1.14 11.71 2.18
N LEU A 176 -0.04 11.73 1.55
CA LEU A 176 -1.30 11.45 2.22
C LEU A 176 -1.36 10.03 2.79
N LYS A 177 -0.86 9.05 2.04
CA LYS A 177 -0.79 7.66 2.50
C LYS A 177 0.08 7.52 3.76
N LEU A 178 1.23 8.17 3.79
CA LEU A 178 2.12 8.14 4.95
C LEU A 178 1.50 8.84 6.17
N LEU A 179 0.85 9.99 5.97
CA LEU A 179 0.10 10.68 7.03
C LEU A 179 -1.02 9.80 7.59
N ASN A 180 -1.82 9.19 6.71
CA ASN A 180 -2.89 8.28 7.10
C ASN A 180 -2.35 7.07 7.89
N ASN A 181 -1.29 6.43 7.40
CA ASN A 181 -0.74 5.25 8.04
C ASN A 181 -0.05 5.59 9.38
N PHE A 182 0.63 6.74 9.49
CA PHE A 182 1.13 7.23 10.77
C PHE A 182 0.01 7.37 11.81
N ILE A 183 -1.10 8.04 11.47
CA ILE A 183 -2.25 8.20 12.36
C ILE A 183 -2.79 6.82 12.77
N ALA A 184 -3.02 5.94 11.80
CA ALA A 184 -3.58 4.62 12.04
C ALA A 184 -2.69 3.76 12.94
N GLN A 185 -1.40 3.66 12.64
CA GLN A 185 -0.48 2.79 13.39
C GLN A 185 -0.20 3.32 14.80
N THR A 186 -0.11 4.65 14.97
CA THR A 186 0.03 5.27 16.29
C THR A 186 -1.20 5.00 17.15
N TYR A 187 -2.39 5.17 16.57
CA TYR A 187 -3.64 4.90 17.27
C TYR A 187 -3.76 3.42 17.67
N ILE A 188 -3.49 2.50 16.75
CA ILE A 188 -3.53 1.04 17.03
C ILE A 188 -2.53 0.68 18.13
N ALA A 189 -1.31 1.19 18.09
CA ALA A 189 -0.30 0.94 19.11
C ALA A 189 -0.76 1.45 20.50
N ALA A 190 -1.37 2.64 20.56
CA ALA A 190 -1.91 3.20 21.79
C ALA A 190 -3.06 2.35 22.37
N VAL A 191 -4.01 1.91 21.52
CA VAL A 191 -5.12 1.05 21.94
C VAL A 191 -4.63 -0.31 22.40
N ALA A 192 -3.69 -0.93 21.66
CA ALA A 192 -3.10 -2.21 22.03
C ALA A 192 -2.39 -2.15 23.39
N GLN A 193 -1.63 -1.07 23.64
CA GLN A 193 -0.97 -0.85 24.92
C GLN A 193 -1.99 -0.65 26.05
N ALA A 194 -3.11 0.05 25.79
CA ALA A 194 -4.17 0.25 26.77
C ALA A 194 -4.83 -1.07 27.19
N PHE A 195 -5.10 -1.99 26.24
CA PHE A 195 -5.62 -3.31 26.55
C PHE A 195 -4.65 -4.11 27.42
N ALA A 196 -3.36 -4.16 27.05
CA ALA A 196 -2.35 -4.89 27.79
C ALA A 196 -2.17 -4.32 29.23
N LEU A 197 -2.10 -2.99 29.39
CA LEU A 197 -2.02 -2.38 30.70
C LEU A 197 -3.30 -2.60 31.51
N GLY A 198 -4.48 -2.56 30.86
CA GLY A 198 -5.77 -2.86 31.48
C GLY A 198 -5.78 -4.21 32.17
N ASP A 199 -5.27 -5.25 31.51
CA ASP A 199 -5.13 -6.59 32.09
C ASP A 199 -4.29 -6.57 33.35
N GLU A 200 -3.16 -5.88 33.34
CA GLU A 200 -2.23 -5.81 34.49
C GLU A 200 -2.85 -5.12 35.70
N ILE A 201 -3.62 -4.06 35.48
CA ILE A 201 -4.26 -3.28 36.57
C ILE A 201 -5.66 -3.80 36.91
N GLY A 202 -6.09 -4.92 36.33
CA GLY A 202 -7.34 -5.59 36.65
C GLY A 202 -8.60 -4.96 36.04
N VAL A 203 -8.47 -4.27 34.90
CA VAL A 203 -9.61 -3.76 34.11
C VAL A 203 -9.97 -4.80 33.05
N PRO A 204 -11.17 -5.43 33.12
CA PRO A 204 -11.56 -6.42 32.11
C PRO A 204 -11.60 -5.82 30.71
N ARG A 205 -11.04 -6.54 29.71
CA ARG A 205 -10.97 -6.07 28.30
C ARG A 205 -12.35 -5.66 27.75
N ALA A 206 -13.40 -6.42 28.04
CA ALA A 206 -14.76 -6.08 27.61
C ALA A 206 -15.24 -4.74 28.17
N VAL A 207 -14.98 -4.46 29.44
CA VAL A 207 -15.34 -3.19 30.09
C VAL A 207 -14.57 -2.03 29.48
N LEU A 208 -13.25 -2.20 29.25
CA LEU A 208 -12.43 -1.18 28.58
C LEU A 208 -12.98 -0.89 27.17
N ASN A 209 -13.28 -1.95 26.41
CA ASN A 209 -13.86 -1.82 25.07
C ASN A 209 -15.18 -1.05 25.09
N ASP A 210 -16.12 -1.43 25.94
CA ASP A 210 -17.46 -0.84 25.99
C ASP A 210 -17.40 0.66 26.33
N VAL A 211 -16.55 1.03 27.30
CA VAL A 211 -16.38 2.42 27.71
C VAL A 211 -15.74 3.25 26.59
N VAL A 212 -14.65 2.76 25.99
CA VAL A 212 -13.93 3.51 24.95
C VAL A 212 -14.73 3.58 23.66
N ALA A 213 -15.37 2.47 23.23
CA ALA A 213 -16.18 2.43 22.02
C ALA A 213 -17.43 3.33 22.10
N SER A 214 -17.98 3.57 23.29
CA SER A 214 -19.11 4.46 23.49
C SER A 214 -18.74 5.96 23.44
N GLY A 215 -17.46 6.27 23.49
CA GLY A 215 -16.92 7.64 23.49
C GLY A 215 -16.30 8.07 22.16
N PRO A 216 -15.77 9.29 22.11
CA PRO A 216 -15.19 9.85 20.88
C PRO A 216 -13.89 9.17 20.42
N VAL A 217 -13.30 8.34 21.27
CA VAL A 217 -12.07 7.56 20.95
C VAL A 217 -12.44 6.28 20.19
N GLY A 218 -13.70 5.81 20.26
CA GLY A 218 -14.18 4.67 19.49
C GLY A 218 -14.07 4.90 17.98
N SER A 219 -13.59 3.91 17.24
CA SER A 219 -13.35 4.02 15.78
C SER A 219 -13.29 2.65 15.12
N GLY A 220 -13.36 2.61 13.78
CA GLY A 220 -13.12 1.38 13.02
C GLY A 220 -11.74 0.76 13.28
N LEU A 221 -10.72 1.59 13.53
CA LEU A 221 -9.39 1.11 13.90
C LEU A 221 -9.37 0.42 15.26
N MET A 222 -10.13 0.95 16.23
CA MET A 222 -10.29 0.31 17.53
C MET A 222 -10.94 -1.07 17.40
N ASN A 223 -11.95 -1.21 16.52
CA ASN A 223 -12.62 -2.49 16.31
C ASN A 223 -11.66 -3.59 15.83
N PHE A 224 -10.62 -3.25 15.05
CA PHE A 224 -9.61 -4.21 14.63
C PHE A 224 -8.78 -4.73 15.81
N VAL A 225 -8.40 -3.85 16.73
CA VAL A 225 -7.66 -4.25 17.94
C VAL A 225 -8.57 -5.03 18.90
N ALA A 226 -9.82 -4.56 19.08
CA ALA A 226 -10.78 -5.18 19.96
C ALA A 226 -11.15 -6.61 19.51
N ALA A 227 -11.31 -6.85 18.20
CA ALA A 227 -11.57 -8.19 17.67
C ALA A 227 -10.46 -9.16 18.06
N TYR A 228 -9.20 -8.73 18.00
CA TYR A 228 -8.09 -9.56 18.48
C TYR A 228 -8.07 -9.66 20.02
N ALA A 229 -8.16 -8.55 20.71
CA ALA A 229 -8.04 -8.50 22.16
C ALA A 229 -9.15 -9.28 22.89
N LEU A 230 -10.36 -9.34 22.33
CA LEU A 230 -11.53 -10.00 22.93
C LEU A 230 -11.72 -11.43 22.40
N ASP A 231 -11.58 -11.62 21.09
CA ASP A 231 -11.98 -12.83 20.40
C ASP A 231 -10.80 -13.63 19.81
N GLY A 232 -9.58 -13.06 19.85
CA GLY A 232 -8.38 -13.67 19.28
C GLY A 232 -8.34 -13.64 17.74
N ASP A 233 -9.15 -12.81 17.08
CA ASP A 233 -9.23 -12.72 15.62
C ASP A 233 -8.36 -11.57 15.07
N PRO A 234 -7.18 -11.86 14.47
CA PRO A 234 -6.33 -10.85 13.84
C PRO A 234 -6.72 -10.54 12.38
N SER A 235 -7.69 -11.28 11.81
CA SER A 235 -7.95 -11.28 10.36
C SER A 235 -8.64 -10.00 9.87
N MET A 236 -9.28 -9.25 10.75
CA MET A 236 -9.96 -8.00 10.39
C MET A 236 -9.01 -6.92 9.85
N LEU A 237 -7.73 -6.98 10.21
CA LEU A 237 -6.68 -6.13 9.66
C LEU A 237 -5.46 -6.98 9.28
N ALA A 238 -5.47 -7.54 8.08
CA ALA A 238 -4.36 -8.31 7.52
C ALA A 238 -3.23 -7.37 7.06
N PHE A 239 -2.52 -6.79 8.03
CA PHE A 239 -1.41 -5.87 7.82
C PHE A 239 -0.30 -6.15 8.83
N SER A 240 0.88 -6.56 8.36
CA SER A 240 1.95 -7.00 9.24
C SER A 240 2.61 -5.85 10.02
N VAL A 241 3.15 -6.18 11.20
CA VAL A 241 3.93 -5.26 12.02
C VAL A 241 5.15 -4.75 11.25
N ALA A 242 5.77 -5.58 10.42
CA ALA A 242 6.89 -5.19 9.56
C ALA A 242 6.49 -4.10 8.55
N ASN A 243 5.34 -4.25 7.88
CA ASN A 243 4.82 -3.24 6.97
C ASN A 243 4.41 -1.95 7.71
N ALA A 244 3.81 -2.07 8.89
CA ALA A 244 3.48 -0.92 9.73
C ALA A 244 4.75 -0.13 10.12
N ARG A 245 5.81 -0.84 10.56
CA ARG A 245 7.10 -0.23 10.89
C ARG A 245 7.71 0.49 9.68
N LYS A 246 7.65 -0.14 8.51
CA LYS A 246 8.15 0.46 7.26
C LYS A 246 7.40 1.77 6.96
N ASP A 247 6.07 1.74 6.97
CA ASP A 247 5.25 2.90 6.61
C ASP A 247 5.44 4.08 7.59
N VAL A 248 5.49 3.79 8.91
CA VAL A 248 5.80 4.83 9.90
C VAL A 248 7.24 5.32 9.76
N GLY A 249 8.18 4.45 9.39
CA GLY A 249 9.56 4.84 9.08
C GLY A 249 9.66 5.78 7.88
N TYR A 250 8.86 5.55 6.84
CA TYR A 250 8.78 6.46 5.69
C TYR A 250 8.14 7.81 6.06
N PHE A 251 7.13 7.80 6.97
CA PHE A 251 6.60 9.04 7.52
C PHE A 251 7.65 9.83 8.29
N VAL A 252 8.44 9.19 9.16
CA VAL A 252 9.54 9.84 9.90
C VAL A 252 10.56 10.43 8.91
N ARG A 253 10.96 9.67 7.89
CA ARG A 253 11.86 10.16 6.85
C ARG A 253 11.29 11.36 6.10
N MET A 254 10.00 11.33 5.74
CA MET A 254 9.33 12.45 5.09
C MET A 254 9.30 13.70 5.98
N ALA A 255 9.10 13.50 7.30
CA ALA A 255 9.16 14.60 8.28
C ALA A 255 10.58 15.20 8.40
N GLU A 256 11.61 14.36 8.46
CA GLU A 256 13.03 14.79 8.44
C GLU A 256 13.35 15.60 7.17
N ASP A 257 12.95 15.08 5.98
CA ASP A 257 13.15 15.77 4.70
C ASP A 257 12.45 17.15 4.66
N ALA A 258 11.36 17.32 5.43
CA ALA A 258 10.65 18.58 5.60
C ALA A 258 11.20 19.48 6.74
N GLY A 259 12.20 19.03 7.47
CA GLY A 259 12.73 19.73 8.67
C GLY A 259 11.75 19.74 9.86
N PHE A 260 10.83 18.77 9.93
CA PHE A 260 9.81 18.66 10.96
C PHE A 260 10.18 17.60 12.01
N ASP A 261 10.17 17.98 13.31
CA ASP A 261 10.34 17.07 14.42
C ASP A 261 9.11 16.17 14.61
N SER A 262 9.28 14.85 14.46
CA SER A 262 8.19 13.88 14.50
C SER A 262 8.29 12.96 15.73
N ALA A 263 8.44 13.50 16.91
CA ALA A 263 8.63 12.74 18.16
C ALA A 263 7.63 11.59 18.35
N ILE A 264 6.34 11.77 18.01
CA ILE A 264 5.33 10.71 18.07
C ILE A 264 5.57 9.64 16.99
N GLY A 265 5.96 10.05 15.77
CA GLY A 265 6.31 9.13 14.69
C GLY A 265 7.51 8.25 15.07
N GLU A 266 8.56 8.85 15.61
CA GLU A 266 9.75 8.14 16.07
C GLU A 266 9.46 7.17 17.20
N ALA A 267 8.64 7.59 18.19
CA ALA A 267 8.22 6.71 19.28
C ALA A 267 7.42 5.51 18.77
N THR A 268 6.49 5.73 17.83
CA THR A 268 5.70 4.66 17.20
C THR A 268 6.59 3.73 16.40
N ALA A 269 7.47 4.26 15.56
CA ALA A 269 8.42 3.49 14.76
C ALA A 269 9.34 2.63 15.64
N THR A 270 9.85 3.20 16.74
CA THR A 270 10.69 2.51 17.73
C THR A 270 9.92 1.38 18.42
N THR A 271 8.66 1.62 18.78
CA THR A 271 7.80 0.60 19.41
C THR A 271 7.57 -0.59 18.47
N LEU A 272 7.24 -0.33 17.20
CA LEU A 272 7.05 -1.37 16.19
C LEU A 272 8.36 -2.13 15.91
N ALA A 273 9.52 -1.45 15.89
CA ALA A 273 10.81 -2.10 15.75
C ALA A 273 11.09 -3.08 16.89
N LYS A 274 10.83 -2.67 18.13
CA LYS A 274 10.97 -3.55 19.31
C LYS A 274 10.00 -4.75 19.26
N ALA A 275 8.81 -4.58 18.70
CA ALA A 275 7.90 -5.69 18.50
C ALA A 275 8.44 -6.68 17.45
N ILE A 276 9.06 -6.19 16.37
CA ILE A 276 9.74 -7.03 15.37
C ILE A 276 10.88 -7.82 16.00
N ASP A 277 11.74 -7.17 16.80
CA ASP A 277 12.85 -7.81 17.52
C ASP A 277 12.36 -8.91 18.48
N ALA A 278 11.12 -8.77 19.00
CA ALA A 278 10.46 -9.76 19.85
C ALA A 278 9.74 -10.88 19.05
N GLY A 279 9.89 -10.92 17.73
CA GLY A 279 9.33 -11.97 16.86
C GLY A 279 7.92 -11.70 16.33
N PHE A 280 7.41 -10.47 16.43
CA PHE A 280 6.08 -10.09 15.95
C PHE A 280 6.06 -9.57 14.51
N GLY A 281 7.18 -9.55 13.78
CA GLY A 281 7.29 -8.91 12.47
C GLY A 281 6.26 -9.36 11.45
N GLU A 282 6.03 -10.67 11.34
CA GLU A 282 5.09 -11.28 10.39
C GLU A 282 3.65 -11.35 10.92
N ARG A 283 3.42 -11.01 12.19
CA ARG A 283 2.09 -10.98 12.77
C ARG A 283 1.34 -9.74 12.33
N ASN A 284 0.01 -9.79 12.39
CA ASN A 284 -0.83 -8.63 12.11
C ASN A 284 -0.75 -7.58 13.24
N VAL A 285 -0.88 -6.32 12.89
CA VAL A 285 -0.72 -5.20 13.84
C VAL A 285 -1.62 -5.32 15.08
N PRO A 286 -2.89 -5.79 15.02
CA PRO A 286 -3.69 -5.99 16.22
C PRO A 286 -3.05 -6.92 17.27
N GLU A 287 -2.20 -7.85 16.86
CA GLU A 287 -1.51 -8.81 17.75
C GLU A 287 -0.40 -8.13 18.60
N VAL A 288 -0.11 -6.85 18.38
CA VAL A 288 0.82 -6.07 19.22
C VAL A 288 0.32 -5.95 20.68
N VAL A 289 -0.96 -6.23 20.95
CA VAL A 289 -1.49 -6.40 22.31
C VAL A 289 -0.64 -7.41 23.09
N ASP A 290 -0.33 -8.57 22.49
CA ASP A 290 0.48 -9.62 23.12
C ASP A 290 1.93 -9.20 23.33
N TYR A 291 2.49 -8.41 22.42
CA TYR A 291 3.82 -7.83 22.61
C TYR A 291 3.87 -6.98 23.86
N PHE A 292 2.90 -6.10 24.09
CA PHE A 292 2.83 -5.29 25.29
C PHE A 292 2.61 -6.14 26.55
N SER A 293 1.73 -7.13 26.50
CA SER A 293 1.48 -8.05 27.62
C SER A 293 2.75 -8.83 28.01
N SER A 294 3.57 -9.23 27.03
CA SER A 294 4.83 -9.95 27.31
C SER A 294 5.89 -9.11 28.03
N LYS A 295 5.80 -7.77 27.97
CA LYS A 295 6.72 -6.86 28.65
C LYS A 295 6.39 -6.64 30.12
N LEU A 296 5.18 -7.03 30.54
CA LEU A 296 4.73 -6.88 31.93
C LEU A 296 5.18 -8.04 32.82
N THR A 297 5.59 -9.18 32.22
CA THR A 297 6.01 -10.40 32.91
C THR A 297 7.54 -10.57 33.04
N GLY A 298 8.32 -9.57 32.69
CA GLY A 298 9.80 -9.55 32.70
C GLY A 298 10.35 -8.52 33.75
#